data_d6e102f2b3873206b1aca2d5e93b6d96
#
_entry.id   d6e102f2b3873206b1aca2d5e93b6d96
#
_cell.length_a   1.000
_cell.length_b   1.000
_cell.length_c   1.000
_cell.angle_alpha   90.00
_cell.angle_beta   90.00
_cell.angle_gamma   90.00
#
_symmetry.space_group_name_H-M   'P 1'
#
loop_
_entity.id
_entity.type
_entity.pdbx_description
1 polymer ?
#
loop_
_entity_poly.entity_id
_entity_poly.type
_entity_poly.pdbx_seq_one_letter_code
_entity_poly.pdbx_strand_id
1 'polypeptide(L)'
;MQPIVYLISNAVHMYAVYILFTAVLGKSKLPKYAELLTYYVYYLINCGVYLFMDSMMLNLISNILPMFMIMLQYRKPIQTYIFLTIGVCAVGMILDWMLFCIFPESMLLKSNTPQSISFLGLVFLFRHYFNRKEKVIVNSGYVIFLIIISIGTIVIAELSEPEFNVRCFIISLILLVINFLNFYLYDRYICLLY
;
A
#
# COMPACT_ATOMS: atom_id res chain seq x y z
N MET A 1 13.64 14.18 14.45
CA MET A 1 13.74 13.40 13.22
C MET A 1 14.42 14.20 12.14
N GLN A 2 15.30 13.63 11.34
CA GLN A 2 15.90 14.38 10.22
C GLN A 2 14.89 14.44 9.07
N PRO A 3 14.31 15.60 8.75
CA PRO A 3 13.27 15.71 7.72
C PRO A 3 13.74 15.19 6.34
N ILE A 4 15.03 15.28 6.07
CA ILE A 4 15.64 14.78 4.83
C ILE A 4 15.47 13.26 4.68
N VAL A 5 15.67 12.50 5.76
CA VAL A 5 15.53 11.02 5.73
C VAL A 5 14.08 10.63 5.44
N TYR A 6 13.13 11.33 6.04
CA TYR A 6 11.71 11.11 5.75
C TYR A 6 11.36 11.40 4.28
N LEU A 7 11.83 12.53 3.74
CA LEU A 7 11.59 12.90 2.34
C LEU A 7 12.12 11.82 1.37
N ILE A 8 13.33 11.32 1.61
CA ILE A 8 13.91 10.25 0.78
C ILE A 8 13.08 8.97 0.90
N SER A 9 12.73 8.57 2.13
CA SER A 9 11.93 7.35 2.37
C SER A 9 10.57 7.42 1.69
N ASN A 10 9.90 8.56 1.78
CA ASN A 10 8.62 8.77 1.13
C ASN A 10 8.74 8.76 -0.40
N ALA A 11 9.84 9.26 -0.97
CA ALA A 11 10.10 9.13 -2.41
C ALA A 11 10.25 7.67 -2.85
N VAL A 12 10.93 6.83 -2.04
CA VAL A 12 11.04 5.38 -2.28
C VAL A 12 9.66 4.70 -2.20
N HIS A 13 8.85 5.06 -1.21
CA HIS A 13 7.49 4.55 -1.06
C HIS A 13 6.63 4.91 -2.28
N MET A 14 6.67 6.16 -2.73
CA MET A 14 5.95 6.63 -3.92
C MET A 14 6.37 5.89 -5.19
N TYR A 15 7.65 5.62 -5.34
CA TYR A 15 8.16 4.83 -6.46
C TYR A 15 7.63 3.40 -6.42
N ALA A 16 7.56 2.79 -5.24
CA ALA A 16 6.98 1.46 -5.08
C ALA A 16 5.48 1.44 -5.45
N VAL A 17 4.70 2.44 -4.99
CA VAL A 17 3.28 2.60 -5.37
C VAL A 17 3.13 2.77 -6.88
N TYR A 18 3.97 3.57 -7.52
CA TYR A 18 3.98 3.72 -9.00
C TYR A 18 4.20 2.39 -9.71
N ILE A 19 5.21 1.60 -9.29
CA ILE A 19 5.48 0.29 -9.87
C ILE A 19 4.28 -0.64 -9.69
N LEU A 20 3.70 -0.68 -8.50
CA LEU A 20 2.54 -1.53 -8.18
C LEU A 20 1.35 -1.17 -9.06
N PHE A 21 0.98 0.12 -9.13
CA PHE A 21 -0.17 0.57 -9.91
C PHE A 21 0.02 0.36 -11.40
N THR A 22 1.20 0.62 -11.94
CA THR A 22 1.48 0.32 -13.35
C THR A 22 1.46 -1.18 -13.66
N ALA A 23 1.89 -2.02 -12.73
CA ALA A 23 1.85 -3.48 -12.88
C ALA A 23 0.41 -4.02 -12.87
N VAL A 24 -0.46 -3.53 -11.96
CA VAL A 24 -1.82 -4.02 -11.78
C VAL A 24 -2.83 -3.33 -12.70
N LEU A 25 -2.76 -2.00 -12.80
CA LEU A 25 -3.74 -1.20 -13.55
C LEU A 25 -3.38 -1.07 -15.04
N GLY A 26 -2.11 -1.29 -15.40
CA GLY A 26 -1.64 -1.18 -16.78
C GLY A 26 -1.34 0.26 -17.19
N LYS A 27 -1.65 0.61 -18.45
CA LYS A 27 -1.33 1.93 -19.01
C LYS A 27 -2.32 3.00 -18.54
N SER A 28 -1.81 4.15 -18.10
CA SER A 28 -2.60 5.35 -17.80
C SER A 28 -3.24 5.93 -19.08
N LYS A 29 -4.38 6.65 -18.89
CA LYS A 29 -5.00 7.49 -19.93
C LYS A 29 -4.20 8.76 -20.22
N LEU A 30 -3.39 9.19 -19.23
CA LEU A 30 -2.61 10.41 -19.31
C LEU A 30 -1.26 10.17 -20.04
N PRO A 31 -0.70 11.19 -20.67
CA PRO A 31 0.66 11.12 -21.16
C PRO A 31 1.64 10.93 -20.00
N LYS A 32 2.76 10.28 -20.23
CA LYS A 32 3.70 9.83 -19.19
C LYS A 32 4.17 10.95 -18.24
N TYR A 33 4.36 12.16 -18.76
CA TYR A 33 4.77 13.31 -17.93
C TYR A 33 3.64 13.77 -16.98
N ALA A 34 2.38 13.75 -17.44
CA ALA A 34 1.24 14.10 -16.62
C ALA A 34 0.95 13.02 -15.56
N GLU A 35 1.13 11.75 -15.92
CA GLU A 35 1.08 10.64 -14.97
C GLU A 35 2.11 10.83 -13.85
N LEU A 36 3.38 11.10 -14.18
CA LEU A 36 4.43 11.34 -13.19
C LEU A 36 4.14 12.58 -12.32
N LEU A 37 3.55 13.62 -12.91
CA LEU A 37 3.16 14.82 -12.17
C LEU A 37 2.11 14.52 -11.09
N THR A 38 1.15 13.63 -11.36
CA THR A 38 0.15 13.25 -10.32
C THR A 38 0.79 12.54 -9.13
N TYR A 39 1.79 11.69 -9.36
CA TYR A 39 2.55 11.05 -8.26
C TYR A 39 3.40 12.07 -7.51
N TYR A 40 3.98 13.04 -8.21
CA TYR A 40 4.74 14.10 -7.56
C TYR A 40 3.86 14.99 -6.67
N VAL A 41 2.65 15.33 -7.12
CA VAL A 41 1.68 16.08 -6.31
C VAL A 41 1.27 15.28 -5.05
N TYR A 42 1.02 13.99 -5.20
CA TYR A 42 0.74 13.12 -4.05
C TYR A 42 1.93 13.12 -3.07
N TYR A 43 3.16 12.96 -3.57
CA TYR A 43 4.37 13.04 -2.73
C TYR A 43 4.43 14.34 -1.95
N LEU A 44 4.15 15.49 -2.58
CA LEU A 44 4.16 16.79 -1.91
C LEU A 44 3.07 16.90 -0.84
N ILE A 45 1.85 16.41 -1.11
CA ILE A 45 0.75 16.40 -0.13
C ILE A 45 1.14 15.56 1.09
N ASN A 46 1.65 14.36 0.87
CA ASN A 46 2.02 13.45 1.93
C ASN A 46 3.17 14.01 2.79
N CYS A 47 4.22 14.55 2.15
CA CYS A 47 5.31 15.22 2.86
C CYS A 47 4.83 16.44 3.64
N GLY A 48 3.94 17.27 3.05
CA GLY A 48 3.38 18.45 3.72
C GLY A 48 2.57 18.08 4.95
N VAL A 49 1.66 17.12 4.83
CA VAL A 49 0.84 16.67 5.98
C VAL A 49 1.72 16.14 7.10
N TYR A 50 2.69 15.29 6.78
CA TYR A 50 3.58 14.72 7.78
C TYR A 50 4.45 15.78 8.49
N LEU A 51 4.97 16.77 7.76
CA LEU A 51 5.85 17.79 8.33
C LEU A 51 5.12 18.87 9.15
N PHE A 52 3.86 19.17 8.79
CA PHE A 52 3.13 20.29 9.37
C PHE A 52 1.97 19.86 10.27
N MET A 53 1.49 18.61 10.16
CA MET A 53 0.33 18.13 10.88
C MET A 53 0.69 16.84 11.63
N ASP A 54 0.91 16.94 12.93
CA ASP A 54 1.19 15.80 13.81
C ASP A 54 -0.11 15.06 14.16
N SER A 55 -0.79 14.50 13.14
CA SER A 55 -2.06 13.79 13.29
C SER A 55 -2.05 12.50 12.47
N MET A 56 -2.19 11.37 13.16
CA MET A 56 -2.25 10.05 12.56
C MET A 56 -3.41 9.91 11.57
N MET A 57 -4.60 10.42 11.91
CA MET A 57 -5.77 10.40 11.04
C MET A 57 -5.56 11.22 9.76
N LEU A 58 -4.94 12.41 9.86
CA LEU A 58 -4.65 13.22 8.68
C LEU A 58 -3.59 12.56 7.79
N ASN A 59 -2.61 11.88 8.37
CA ASN A 59 -1.63 11.12 7.63
C ASN A 59 -2.28 9.95 6.87
N LEU A 60 -3.21 9.21 7.49
CA LEU A 60 -3.96 8.15 6.84
C LEU A 60 -4.82 8.68 5.68
N ILE A 61 -5.55 9.77 5.89
CA ILE A 61 -6.38 10.40 4.87
C ILE A 61 -5.53 10.93 3.71
N SER A 62 -4.37 11.55 4.00
CA SER A 62 -3.44 12.06 2.98
C SER A 62 -2.78 10.96 2.14
N ASN A 63 -2.78 9.72 2.61
CA ASN A 63 -2.38 8.56 1.83
C ASN A 63 -3.53 8.01 0.99
N ILE A 64 -4.69 7.77 1.60
CA ILE A 64 -5.83 7.12 0.94
C ILE A 64 -6.39 7.98 -0.19
N LEU A 65 -6.68 9.24 0.08
CA LEU A 65 -7.43 10.10 -0.86
C LEU A 65 -6.62 10.40 -2.14
N PRO A 66 -5.35 10.84 -2.08
CA PRO A 66 -4.57 11.06 -3.30
C PRO A 66 -4.25 9.76 -4.04
N MET A 67 -4.02 8.63 -3.36
CA MET A 67 -3.87 7.32 -4.02
C MET A 67 -5.10 6.99 -4.86
N PHE A 68 -6.30 7.14 -4.28
CA PHE A 68 -7.54 6.91 -5.00
C PHE A 68 -7.68 7.84 -6.21
N MET A 69 -7.35 9.13 -6.06
CA MET A 69 -7.38 10.11 -7.16
C MET A 69 -6.41 9.74 -8.29
N ILE A 70 -5.19 9.28 -7.96
CA ILE A 70 -4.24 8.79 -8.97
C ILE A 70 -4.82 7.62 -9.76
N MET A 71 -5.54 6.70 -9.11
CA MET A 71 -6.07 5.53 -9.81
C MET A 71 -7.15 5.87 -10.83
N LEU A 72 -7.87 7.00 -10.68
CA LEU A 72 -8.89 7.46 -11.66
C LEU A 72 -8.31 7.73 -13.06
N GLN A 73 -6.99 7.92 -13.18
CA GLN A 73 -6.34 8.07 -14.49
C GLN A 73 -6.21 6.75 -15.28
N TYR A 74 -6.49 5.59 -14.65
CA TYR A 74 -6.47 4.29 -15.30
C TYR A 74 -7.87 3.88 -15.75
N ARG A 75 -7.97 2.86 -16.62
CA ARG A 75 -9.26 2.35 -17.14
C ARG A 75 -9.64 1.05 -16.45
N LYS A 76 -10.04 1.15 -15.17
CA LYS A 76 -10.49 -0.01 -14.38
C LYS A 76 -11.78 0.33 -13.64
N PRO A 77 -12.54 -0.65 -13.18
CA PRO A 77 -13.74 -0.41 -12.38
C PRO A 77 -13.37 0.19 -11.01
N ILE A 78 -14.29 0.99 -10.44
CA ILE A 78 -14.09 1.66 -9.16
C ILE A 78 -13.77 0.70 -8.01
N GLN A 79 -14.30 -0.51 -8.06
CA GLN A 79 -14.01 -1.59 -7.09
C GLN A 79 -12.52 -1.93 -7.05
N THR A 80 -11.84 -1.93 -8.20
CA THR A 80 -10.38 -2.11 -8.30
C THR A 80 -9.63 -1.01 -7.56
N TYR A 81 -10.06 0.24 -7.72
CA TYR A 81 -9.41 1.38 -7.09
C TYR A 81 -9.56 1.32 -5.57
N ILE A 82 -10.77 1.05 -5.09
CA ILE A 82 -11.05 0.89 -3.66
C ILE A 82 -10.20 -0.24 -3.07
N PHE A 83 -10.20 -1.41 -3.70
CA PHE A 83 -9.43 -2.56 -3.25
C PHE A 83 -7.93 -2.29 -3.18
N LEU A 84 -7.35 -1.72 -4.24
CA LEU A 84 -5.91 -1.42 -4.28
C LEU A 84 -5.53 -0.35 -3.25
N THR A 85 -6.33 0.72 -3.11
CA THR A 85 -6.05 1.78 -2.14
C THR A 85 -6.04 1.22 -0.72
N ILE A 86 -7.10 0.50 -0.33
CA ILE A 86 -7.23 -0.07 1.01
C ILE A 86 -6.16 -1.14 1.24
N GLY A 87 -5.91 -1.99 0.24
CA GLY A 87 -4.91 -3.05 0.34
C GLY A 87 -3.48 -2.52 0.50
N VAL A 88 -3.11 -1.47 -0.23
CA VAL A 88 -1.79 -0.82 -0.08
C VAL A 88 -1.64 -0.22 1.30
N CYS A 89 -2.67 0.46 1.81
CA CYS A 89 -2.66 1.00 3.17
C CYS A 89 -2.54 -0.12 4.22
N ALA A 90 -3.32 -1.20 4.08
CA ALA A 90 -3.26 -2.34 4.99
C ALA A 90 -1.87 -2.97 5.03
N VAL A 91 -1.25 -3.23 3.88
CA VAL A 91 0.11 -3.78 3.81
C VAL A 91 1.13 -2.82 4.42
N GLY A 92 1.00 -1.51 4.17
CA GLY A 92 1.86 -0.48 4.77
C GLY A 92 1.80 -0.53 6.30
N MET A 93 0.60 -0.53 6.88
CA MET A 93 0.39 -0.58 8.34
C MET A 93 0.91 -1.88 8.96
N ILE A 94 0.72 -3.03 8.31
CA ILE A 94 1.26 -4.31 8.78
C ILE A 94 2.79 -4.27 8.80
N LEU A 95 3.42 -3.71 7.76
CA LEU A 95 4.87 -3.59 7.70
C LEU A 95 5.41 -2.70 8.82
N ASP A 96 4.75 -1.58 9.10
CA ASP A 96 5.10 -0.71 10.23
C ASP A 96 5.03 -1.47 11.55
N TRP A 97 3.93 -2.18 11.76
CA TRP A 97 3.74 -2.96 12.97
C TRP A 97 4.77 -4.09 13.12
N MET A 98 5.03 -4.84 12.04
CA MET A 98 6.02 -5.90 12.02
C MET A 98 7.43 -5.37 12.32
N LEU A 99 7.81 -4.24 11.72
CA LEU A 99 9.11 -3.62 11.93
C LEU A 99 9.25 -3.08 13.36
N PHE A 100 8.18 -2.53 13.93
CA PHE A 100 8.15 -2.09 15.33
C PHE A 100 8.38 -3.27 16.28
N CYS A 101 7.79 -4.44 16.01
CA CYS A 101 8.03 -5.65 16.80
C CYS A 101 9.48 -6.15 16.76
N ILE A 102 10.22 -5.86 15.66
CA ILE A 102 11.64 -6.26 15.52
C ILE A 102 12.59 -5.20 16.10
N PHE A 103 12.28 -3.92 15.91
CA PHE A 103 13.17 -2.80 16.21
C PHE A 103 12.50 -1.68 17.02
N PRO A 104 11.97 -1.94 18.24
CA PRO A 104 11.08 -1.01 18.96
C PRO A 104 11.70 0.34 19.29
N GLU A 105 13.01 0.42 19.43
CA GLU A 105 13.71 1.64 19.87
C GLU A 105 14.60 2.27 18.78
N SER A 106 14.59 1.74 17.56
CA SER A 106 15.51 2.25 16.54
C SER A 106 15.05 3.62 15.99
N MET A 107 15.99 4.57 15.91
CA MET A 107 15.76 5.86 15.24
C MET A 107 15.33 5.69 13.76
N LEU A 108 15.69 4.57 13.13
CA LEU A 108 15.36 4.25 11.75
C LEU A 108 13.87 4.02 11.54
N LEU A 109 13.16 3.46 12.54
CA LEU A 109 11.69 3.27 12.45
C LEU A 109 10.95 4.60 12.42
N LYS A 110 11.45 5.60 13.16
CA LYS A 110 10.86 6.95 13.13
C LYS A 110 11.01 7.65 11.78
N SER A 111 11.79 7.10 10.85
CA SER A 111 12.05 7.68 9.52
C SER A 111 11.24 7.05 8.39
N ASN A 112 10.37 6.08 8.67
CA ASN A 112 9.65 5.26 7.67
C ASN A 112 10.56 4.57 6.63
N THR A 113 11.88 4.62 6.81
CA THR A 113 12.84 4.07 5.84
C THR A 113 12.74 2.56 5.71
N PRO A 114 12.73 1.78 6.82
CA PRO A 114 12.62 0.33 6.73
C PRO A 114 11.30 -0.12 6.09
N GLN A 115 10.19 0.57 6.42
CA GLN A 115 8.89 0.31 5.82
C GLN A 115 8.92 0.52 4.30
N SER A 116 9.44 1.66 3.84
CA SER A 116 9.48 1.99 2.41
C SER A 116 10.34 1.00 1.62
N ILE A 117 11.47 0.55 2.17
CA ILE A 117 12.35 -0.46 1.55
C ILE A 117 11.65 -1.83 1.52
N SER A 118 11.04 -2.24 2.63
CA SER A 118 10.31 -3.51 2.73
C SER A 118 9.12 -3.55 1.79
N PHE A 119 8.38 -2.44 1.69
CA PHE A 119 7.27 -2.31 0.77
C PHE A 119 7.74 -2.38 -0.70
N LEU A 120 8.83 -1.70 -1.05
CA LEU A 120 9.43 -1.80 -2.38
C LEU A 120 9.86 -3.25 -2.70
N GLY A 121 10.48 -3.95 -1.77
CA GLY A 121 10.84 -5.37 -1.90
C GLY A 121 9.62 -6.24 -2.18
N LEU A 122 8.53 -6.07 -1.41
CA LEU A 122 7.27 -6.79 -1.64
C LEU A 122 6.67 -6.50 -3.01
N VAL A 123 6.71 -5.23 -3.47
CA VAL A 123 6.20 -4.85 -4.80
C VAL A 123 7.02 -5.52 -5.92
N PHE A 124 8.34 -5.64 -5.78
CA PHE A 124 9.17 -6.37 -6.74
C PHE A 124 8.86 -7.87 -6.76
N LEU A 125 8.67 -8.48 -5.57
CA LEU A 125 8.24 -9.88 -5.47
C LEU A 125 6.86 -10.06 -6.13
N PHE A 126 5.92 -9.20 -5.82
CA PHE A 126 4.60 -9.18 -6.44
C PHE A 126 4.72 -9.12 -7.96
N ARG A 127 5.44 -8.14 -8.49
CA ARG A 127 5.63 -7.99 -9.93
C ARG A 127 6.27 -9.22 -10.57
N HIS A 128 7.22 -9.86 -9.90
CA HIS A 128 7.89 -11.06 -10.42
C HIS A 128 6.94 -12.26 -10.51
N TYR A 129 6.15 -12.50 -9.45
CA TYR A 129 5.25 -13.66 -9.39
C TYR A 129 3.94 -13.47 -10.15
N PHE A 130 3.43 -12.24 -10.25
CA PHE A 130 2.08 -11.95 -10.78
C PHE A 130 2.04 -11.53 -12.25
N ASN A 131 3.17 -11.43 -12.91
CA ASN A 131 3.23 -11.10 -14.34
C ASN A 131 2.79 -12.26 -15.27
N ARG A 132 2.18 -13.32 -14.74
CA ARG A 132 1.70 -14.48 -15.52
C ARG A 132 0.23 -14.30 -15.87
N LYS A 133 -0.02 -14.17 -17.20
CA LYS A 133 -1.32 -13.93 -17.84
C LYS A 133 -2.23 -15.17 -17.89
N GLU A 134 -2.74 -15.65 -16.78
CA GLU A 134 -3.84 -16.61 -16.82
C GLU A 134 -5.12 -15.94 -16.33
N LYS A 135 -6.15 -16.00 -17.18
CA LYS A 135 -7.43 -15.32 -16.96
C LYS A 135 -8.44 -16.23 -16.26
N VAL A 136 -8.93 -15.87 -15.08
CA VAL A 136 -10.01 -16.60 -14.35
C VAL A 136 -11.23 -15.69 -14.09
N ILE A 137 -12.51 -16.07 -14.37
CA ILE A 137 -13.74 -15.25 -14.23
C ILE A 137 -14.19 -15.12 -12.77
N VAL A 138 -14.49 -13.87 -12.30
CA VAL A 138 -14.90 -13.63 -10.93
C VAL A 138 -16.17 -12.86 -10.76
N ASN A 139 -16.90 -13.29 -9.77
CA ASN A 139 -18.13 -12.67 -9.27
C ASN A 139 -17.76 -11.45 -8.39
N SER A 140 -18.46 -10.32 -8.59
CA SER A 140 -18.28 -9.08 -7.83
C SER A 140 -18.35 -9.24 -6.29
N GLY A 141 -19.05 -10.27 -5.80
CA GLY A 141 -19.08 -10.61 -4.37
C GLY A 141 -17.72 -10.94 -3.77
N TYR A 142 -16.80 -11.53 -4.53
CA TYR A 142 -15.45 -11.82 -4.06
C TYR A 142 -14.62 -10.55 -3.82
N VAL A 143 -14.78 -9.54 -4.67
CA VAL A 143 -14.05 -8.27 -4.51
C VAL A 143 -14.45 -7.58 -3.20
N ILE A 144 -15.74 -7.60 -2.86
CA ILE A 144 -16.25 -7.05 -1.60
C ILE A 144 -15.63 -7.81 -0.41
N PHE A 145 -15.58 -9.14 -0.47
CA PHE A 145 -14.97 -9.95 0.58
C PHE A 145 -13.48 -9.63 0.79
N LEU A 146 -12.72 -9.48 -0.29
CA LEU A 146 -11.31 -9.10 -0.24
C LEU A 146 -11.10 -7.69 0.37
N ILE A 147 -12.00 -6.75 0.07
CA ILE A 147 -12.00 -5.41 0.68
C ILE A 147 -12.26 -5.50 2.18
N ILE A 148 -13.23 -6.30 2.61
CA ILE A 148 -13.54 -6.49 4.04
C ILE A 148 -12.36 -7.04 4.82
N ILE A 149 -11.61 -8.00 4.26
CA ILE A 149 -10.40 -8.55 4.90
C ILE A 149 -9.34 -7.45 5.07
N SER A 150 -9.10 -6.64 4.05
CA SER A 150 -8.11 -5.56 4.12
C SER A 150 -8.53 -4.47 5.12
N ILE A 151 -9.81 -4.11 5.19
CA ILE A 151 -10.33 -3.18 6.20
C ILE A 151 -10.17 -3.79 7.60
N GLY A 152 -10.52 -5.06 7.79
CA GLY A 152 -10.34 -5.78 9.06
C GLY A 152 -8.88 -5.75 9.53
N THR A 153 -7.94 -5.89 8.61
CA THR A 153 -6.50 -5.78 8.90
C THR A 153 -6.12 -4.40 9.42
N ILE A 154 -6.62 -3.32 8.78
CA ILE A 154 -6.38 -1.94 9.22
C ILE A 154 -6.93 -1.73 10.63
N VAL A 155 -8.17 -2.17 10.87
CA VAL A 155 -8.81 -2.04 12.20
C VAL A 155 -8.02 -2.80 13.26
N ILE A 156 -7.55 -4.02 12.98
CA ILE A 156 -6.73 -4.80 13.92
C ILE A 156 -5.40 -4.07 14.20
N ALA A 157 -4.74 -3.55 13.17
CA ALA A 157 -3.49 -2.82 13.33
C ALA A 157 -3.64 -1.52 14.13
N GLU A 158 -4.76 -0.79 13.95
CA GLU A 158 -5.05 0.44 14.69
C GLU A 158 -5.45 0.19 16.15
N LEU A 159 -6.20 -0.90 16.42
CA LEU A 159 -6.65 -1.22 17.77
C LEU A 159 -5.61 -1.96 18.62
N SER A 160 -4.59 -2.53 17.98
CA SER A 160 -3.53 -3.25 18.66
C SER A 160 -2.40 -2.30 19.03
N GLU A 161 -2.13 -2.13 20.31
CA GLU A 161 -0.93 -1.44 20.75
C GLU A 161 0.30 -2.26 20.33
N PRO A 162 1.27 -1.64 19.64
CA PRO A 162 2.46 -2.35 19.21
C PRO A 162 3.35 -2.64 20.44
N GLU A 163 3.32 -3.87 20.91
CA GLU A 163 4.22 -4.35 21.93
C GLU A 163 5.37 -5.17 21.32
N PHE A 164 6.58 -5.03 21.89
CA PHE A 164 7.71 -5.89 21.56
C PHE A 164 7.45 -7.31 22.06
N ASN A 165 6.76 -8.12 21.24
CA ASN A 165 6.38 -9.47 21.58
C ASN A 165 6.41 -10.36 20.33
N VAL A 166 6.96 -11.56 20.48
CA VAL A 166 6.97 -12.60 19.42
C VAL A 166 5.55 -12.90 18.91
N ARG A 167 4.54 -12.82 19.78
CA ARG A 167 3.13 -13.02 19.37
C ARG A 167 2.68 -11.94 18.38
N CYS A 168 2.98 -10.68 18.64
CA CYS A 168 2.66 -9.55 17.75
C CYS A 168 3.35 -9.71 16.40
N PHE A 169 4.61 -10.14 16.38
CA PHE A 169 5.35 -10.43 15.16
C PHE A 169 4.70 -11.56 14.34
N ILE A 170 4.31 -12.66 14.99
CA ILE A 170 3.63 -13.80 14.31
C ILE A 170 2.28 -13.34 13.74
N ILE A 171 1.49 -12.57 14.50
CA ILE A 171 0.20 -12.05 14.03
C ILE A 171 0.39 -11.15 12.81
N SER A 172 1.34 -10.22 12.85
CA SER A 172 1.62 -9.31 11.72
C SER A 172 2.09 -10.08 10.49
N LEU A 173 2.90 -11.13 10.65
CA LEU A 173 3.32 -12.01 9.57
C LEU A 173 2.13 -12.76 8.93
N ILE A 174 1.22 -13.30 9.74
CA ILE A 174 0.00 -13.96 9.26
C ILE A 174 -0.87 -12.96 8.49
N LEU A 175 -1.09 -11.76 9.01
CA LEU A 175 -1.86 -10.72 8.34
C LEU A 175 -1.21 -10.29 7.02
N LEU A 176 0.11 -10.21 6.95
CA LEU A 176 0.84 -9.93 5.72
C LEU A 176 0.61 -11.01 4.67
N VAL A 177 0.70 -12.29 5.06
CA VAL A 177 0.44 -13.43 4.16
C VAL A 177 -1.01 -13.39 3.66
N ILE A 178 -1.98 -13.13 4.54
CA ILE A 178 -3.40 -13.03 4.16
C ILE A 178 -3.61 -11.90 3.13
N ASN A 179 -3.05 -10.72 3.35
CA ASN A 179 -3.17 -9.60 2.41
C ASN A 179 -2.43 -9.88 1.09
N PHE A 180 -1.28 -10.56 1.13
CA PHE A 180 -0.58 -10.99 -0.08
C PHE A 180 -1.41 -12.00 -0.89
N LEU A 181 -2.04 -12.96 -0.23
CA LEU A 181 -2.98 -13.90 -0.87
C LEU A 181 -4.21 -13.17 -1.44
N ASN A 182 -4.71 -12.14 -0.74
CA ASN A 182 -5.79 -11.30 -1.25
C ASN A 182 -5.41 -10.61 -2.57
N PHE A 183 -4.22 -10.01 -2.64
CA PHE A 183 -3.71 -9.42 -3.88
C PHE A 183 -3.53 -10.47 -4.96
N TYR A 184 -3.02 -11.66 -4.61
CA TYR A 184 -2.90 -12.78 -5.56
C TYR A 184 -4.24 -13.21 -6.12
N LEU A 185 -5.21 -13.45 -5.27
CA LEU A 185 -6.56 -13.82 -5.69
C LEU A 185 -7.17 -12.71 -6.56
N TYR A 186 -7.01 -11.44 -6.13
CA TYR A 186 -7.52 -10.32 -6.89
C TYR A 186 -6.90 -10.21 -8.29
N ASP A 187 -5.59 -10.35 -8.43
CA ASP A 187 -4.92 -10.33 -9.75
C ASP A 187 -5.40 -11.47 -10.65
N ARG A 188 -5.48 -12.67 -10.10
CA ARG A 188 -6.09 -13.83 -10.80
C ARG A 188 -7.51 -13.57 -11.26
N TYR A 189 -8.23 -12.80 -10.50
CA TYR A 189 -9.66 -12.56 -10.68
C TYR A 189 -9.98 -11.37 -11.59
N ILE A 190 -9.21 -10.31 -11.61
CA ILE A 190 -9.40 -9.15 -12.52
C ILE A 190 -8.98 -9.43 -13.95
N CYS A 191 -8.02 -10.30 -14.17
CA CYS A 191 -7.62 -10.68 -15.53
C CYS A 191 -8.76 -11.28 -16.38
N LEU A 192 -9.97 -11.46 -15.82
CA LEU A 192 -11.09 -12.13 -16.46
C LEU A 192 -12.24 -11.25 -16.92
N LEU A 193 -12.32 -10.03 -16.40
CA LEU A 193 -13.39 -9.09 -16.75
C LEU A 193 -13.07 -8.20 -17.96
N TYR A 194 -11.88 -8.33 -18.54
CA TYR A 194 -11.41 -7.56 -19.70
C TYR A 194 -10.58 -8.41 -20.66
#